data_d9e64554e0c181b9db16c944f899d6c4
#
_entry.id   d9e64554e0c181b9db16c944f899d6c4
#
_cell.length_a   1.000
_cell.length_b   1.000
_cell.length_c   1.000
_cell.angle_alpha   90.00
_cell.angle_beta   90.00
_cell.angle_gamma   90.00
#
_symmetry.space_group_name_H-M   'P 1'
#
loop_
_entity.id
_entity.type
_entity.pdbx_description
1 polymer ?
#
loop_
_entity_poly.entity_id
_entity_poly.type
_entity_poly.pdbx_seq_one_letter_code
_entity_poly.pdbx_strand_id
1 'polypeptide(L)'
;MHRYRIAWMPGDGVGNELLPLGIKILNTLKFKADYIHCDIGWEKWKNEGNPLPDKTISELKKADCGFLGAITSKPKEEALKALKPEFKDKNLEYRSPILQLRQKFNLHTNFRPCTSFVGNKNNHKEDIDLAIFRENSEGMYSGVEFYPIPSSVFDAIENQNKNMRKFRIEKSDDIALSARIITKTACKSIIQKAFEFALLNNRSSVTLVDKPNVLRETGSLFRQVALDISKNFPTIKFQEVNIDAMCMWLIKNPNDFQVIVAENLFGDILSDLSAQLVGGLGFAGSANLGDNFAIFEPCHGSAPKYSGMNK
;
A
#
# COMPACT_ATOMS: atom_id res chain seq x y z
N MET A 1 24.89 -22.65 -3.18
CA MET A 1 24.35 -21.28 -3.11
C MET A 1 22.91 -21.35 -3.59
N HIS A 2 21.95 -20.91 -2.80
CA HIS A 2 20.52 -20.96 -3.14
C HIS A 2 20.25 -20.14 -4.40
N ARG A 3 19.41 -20.63 -5.30
CA ARG A 3 18.97 -19.92 -6.51
C ARG A 3 17.49 -19.56 -6.32
N TYR A 4 17.20 -18.28 -6.25
CA TYR A 4 15.85 -17.77 -6.01
C TYR A 4 14.96 -17.94 -7.24
N ARG A 5 13.72 -18.29 -7.03
CA ARG A 5 12.67 -18.30 -8.05
C ARG A 5 11.83 -17.03 -7.91
N ILE A 6 11.93 -16.12 -8.87
CA ILE A 6 11.26 -14.82 -8.84
C ILE A 6 10.17 -14.79 -9.92
N ALA A 7 8.92 -14.63 -9.50
CA ALA A 7 7.83 -14.34 -10.42
C ALA A 7 7.86 -12.85 -10.76
N TRP A 8 8.10 -12.50 -12.04
CA TRP A 8 8.13 -11.11 -12.46
C TRP A 8 6.92 -10.76 -13.32
N MET A 9 6.28 -9.67 -12.94
CA MET A 9 5.00 -9.22 -13.45
C MET A 9 5.17 -7.79 -13.97
N PRO A 10 5.46 -7.55 -15.25
CA PRO A 10 5.70 -6.19 -15.77
C PRO A 10 4.47 -5.30 -15.63
N GLY A 11 3.26 -5.88 -15.73
CA GLY A 11 2.01 -5.14 -15.61
C GLY A 11 1.73 -4.26 -16.82
N ASP A 12 1.54 -2.96 -16.60
CA ASP A 12 1.04 -2.02 -17.58
C ASP A 12 2.03 -0.85 -17.82
N GLY A 13 1.91 -0.23 -18.99
CA GLY A 13 2.61 1.02 -19.33
C GLY A 13 4.12 0.93 -19.10
N VAL A 14 4.68 1.90 -18.37
CA VAL A 14 6.13 1.96 -18.09
C VAL A 14 6.67 0.75 -17.30
N GLY A 15 5.83 -0.03 -16.66
CA GLY A 15 6.25 -1.25 -15.97
C GLY A 15 6.90 -2.26 -16.91
N ASN A 16 6.46 -2.30 -18.17
CA ASN A 16 7.05 -3.15 -19.22
C ASN A 16 8.47 -2.73 -19.60
N GLU A 17 8.84 -1.49 -19.36
CA GLU A 17 10.17 -0.94 -19.67
C GLU A 17 11.09 -1.00 -18.44
N LEU A 18 10.57 -0.67 -17.27
CA LEU A 18 11.36 -0.53 -16.04
C LEU A 18 11.71 -1.86 -15.40
N LEU A 19 10.79 -2.81 -15.35
CA LEU A 19 11.04 -4.08 -14.67
C LEU A 19 12.17 -4.91 -15.31
N PRO A 20 12.30 -5.00 -16.66
CA PRO A 20 13.46 -5.61 -17.29
C PRO A 20 14.80 -4.95 -16.93
N LEU A 21 14.81 -3.62 -16.71
CA LEU A 21 16.01 -2.91 -16.25
C LEU A 21 16.40 -3.32 -14.83
N GLY A 22 15.43 -3.48 -13.94
CA GLY A 22 15.67 -4.01 -12.59
C GLY A 22 16.28 -5.42 -12.62
N ILE A 23 15.77 -6.30 -13.48
CA ILE A 23 16.34 -7.64 -13.69
C ILE A 23 17.77 -7.55 -14.24
N LYS A 24 18.04 -6.65 -15.17
CA LYS A 24 19.38 -6.43 -15.71
C LYS A 24 20.37 -6.00 -14.63
N ILE A 25 19.95 -5.13 -13.71
CA ILE A 25 20.79 -4.70 -12.57
C ILE A 25 21.12 -5.90 -11.68
N LEU A 26 20.13 -6.70 -11.30
CA LEU A 26 20.33 -7.90 -10.47
C LEU A 26 21.30 -8.89 -11.13
N ASN A 27 21.16 -9.12 -12.43
CA ASN A 27 22.07 -9.98 -13.21
C ASN A 27 23.51 -9.41 -13.23
N THR A 28 23.65 -8.09 -13.35
CA THR A 28 24.97 -7.43 -13.29
C THR A 28 25.62 -7.58 -11.91
N LEU A 29 24.84 -7.57 -10.85
CA LEU A 29 25.26 -7.86 -9.48
C LEU A 29 25.48 -9.36 -9.22
N LYS A 30 25.34 -10.20 -10.23
CA LYS A 30 25.47 -11.68 -10.15
C LYS A 30 24.49 -12.30 -9.14
N PHE A 31 23.32 -11.68 -8.93
CA PHE A 31 22.27 -12.24 -8.10
C PHE A 31 21.72 -13.51 -8.77
N LYS A 32 21.70 -14.63 -8.03
CA LYS A 32 21.30 -15.93 -8.59
C LYS A 32 19.79 -16.13 -8.50
N ALA A 33 19.10 -15.92 -9.60
CA ALA A 33 17.65 -16.11 -9.69
C ALA A 33 17.23 -16.74 -11.03
N ASP A 34 16.09 -17.40 -10.99
CA ASP A 34 15.30 -17.80 -12.15
C ASP A 34 14.07 -16.91 -12.22
N TYR A 35 13.89 -16.21 -13.34
CA TYR A 35 12.82 -15.25 -13.53
C TYR A 35 11.67 -15.88 -14.31
N ILE A 36 10.49 -15.99 -13.69
CA ILE A 36 9.28 -16.55 -14.29
C ILE A 36 8.36 -15.43 -14.68
N HIS A 37 8.13 -15.24 -15.99
CA HIS A 37 7.19 -14.24 -16.48
C HIS A 37 5.75 -14.58 -16.10
N CYS A 38 5.03 -13.61 -15.54
CA CYS A 38 3.63 -13.74 -15.15
C CYS A 38 2.83 -12.54 -15.67
N ASP A 39 1.75 -12.83 -16.35
CA ASP A 39 0.83 -11.82 -16.87
C ASP A 39 -0.04 -11.22 -15.75
N ILE A 40 -0.25 -9.89 -15.79
CA ILE A 40 -1.09 -9.15 -14.82
C ILE A 40 -1.48 -7.80 -15.44
N GLY A 41 -2.57 -7.21 -14.99
CA GLY A 41 -2.88 -5.81 -15.24
C GLY A 41 -4.01 -5.56 -16.23
N TRP A 42 -4.00 -4.34 -16.76
CA TRP A 42 -5.10 -3.77 -17.54
C TRP A 42 -5.32 -4.47 -18.88
N GLU A 43 -4.25 -4.88 -19.56
CA GLU A 43 -4.38 -5.62 -20.81
C GLU A 43 -5.07 -6.98 -20.61
N LYS A 44 -4.80 -7.65 -19.48
CA LYS A 44 -5.49 -8.89 -19.13
C LYS A 44 -6.97 -8.65 -18.82
N TRP A 45 -7.27 -7.58 -18.09
CA TRP A 45 -8.66 -7.18 -17.89
C TRP A 45 -9.40 -6.98 -19.20
N LYS A 46 -8.87 -6.16 -20.08
CA LYS A 46 -9.52 -5.86 -21.39
C LYS A 46 -9.75 -7.12 -22.23
N ASN A 47 -8.77 -7.99 -22.25
CA ASN A 47 -8.74 -9.12 -23.20
C ASN A 47 -9.36 -10.40 -22.64
N GLU A 48 -9.40 -10.58 -21.32
CA GLU A 48 -9.78 -11.83 -20.66
C GLU A 48 -10.83 -11.63 -19.54
N GLY A 49 -11.16 -10.37 -19.21
CA GLY A 49 -12.09 -10.04 -18.11
C GLY A 49 -11.52 -10.34 -16.72
N ASN A 50 -10.22 -10.63 -16.61
CA ASN A 50 -9.55 -10.94 -15.36
C ASN A 50 -8.16 -10.26 -15.32
N PRO A 51 -7.94 -9.25 -14.45
CA PRO A 51 -6.66 -8.55 -14.36
C PRO A 51 -5.55 -9.35 -13.65
N LEU A 52 -5.92 -10.44 -12.96
CA LEU A 52 -5.00 -11.33 -12.24
C LEU A 52 -5.29 -12.80 -12.59
N PRO A 53 -4.71 -13.35 -13.67
CA PRO A 53 -4.96 -14.71 -14.11
C PRO A 53 -4.59 -15.75 -13.06
N ASP A 54 -5.35 -16.86 -12.98
CA ASP A 54 -5.08 -17.97 -12.04
C ASP A 54 -3.70 -18.61 -12.27
N LYS A 55 -3.21 -18.61 -13.51
CA LYS A 55 -1.86 -19.05 -13.84
C LYS A 55 -0.80 -18.23 -13.11
N THR A 56 -0.97 -16.90 -13.06
CA THR A 56 -0.08 -15.99 -12.33
C THR A 56 -0.08 -16.31 -10.83
N ILE A 57 -1.26 -16.52 -10.25
CA ILE A 57 -1.39 -16.91 -8.83
C ILE A 57 -0.67 -18.25 -8.58
N SER A 58 -0.83 -19.21 -9.50
CA SER A 58 -0.20 -20.53 -9.38
C SER A 58 1.34 -20.45 -9.44
N GLU A 59 1.90 -19.58 -10.28
CA GLU A 59 3.35 -19.39 -10.35
C GLU A 59 3.89 -18.61 -9.14
N LEU A 60 3.17 -17.60 -8.65
CA LEU A 60 3.53 -16.86 -7.42
C LEU A 60 3.61 -17.80 -6.21
N LYS A 61 2.69 -18.75 -6.09
CA LYS A 61 2.72 -19.75 -4.98
C LYS A 61 3.95 -20.66 -4.98
N LYS A 62 4.66 -20.74 -6.10
CA LYS A 62 5.88 -21.56 -6.26
C LYS A 62 7.15 -20.69 -6.22
N ALA A 63 7.01 -19.39 -6.20
CA ALA A 63 8.12 -18.43 -6.20
C ALA A 63 8.54 -18.06 -4.78
N ASP A 64 9.80 -17.67 -4.62
CA ASP A 64 10.32 -17.12 -3.35
C ASP A 64 9.82 -15.70 -3.12
N CYS A 65 9.62 -14.92 -4.20
CA CYS A 65 9.03 -13.58 -4.16
C CYS A 65 8.47 -13.18 -5.52
N GLY A 66 7.72 -12.06 -5.54
CA GLY A 66 7.23 -11.42 -6.75
C GLY A 66 7.91 -10.09 -7.02
N PHE A 67 8.16 -9.78 -8.29
CA PHE A 67 8.49 -8.45 -8.78
C PHE A 67 7.34 -7.94 -9.63
N LEU A 68 6.77 -6.81 -9.22
CA LEU A 68 5.70 -6.14 -9.94
C LEU A 68 6.22 -4.83 -10.55
N GLY A 69 5.91 -4.60 -11.81
CA GLY A 69 6.19 -3.33 -12.47
C GLY A 69 5.18 -2.26 -12.10
N ALA A 70 4.17 -2.02 -12.94
CA ALA A 70 3.17 -1.02 -12.62
C ALA A 70 1.78 -1.47 -13.07
N ILE A 71 0.74 -0.95 -12.40
CA ILE A 71 -0.65 -1.32 -12.69
C ILE A 71 -1.45 -0.08 -13.04
N THR A 72 -2.29 -0.21 -14.07
CA THR A 72 -3.35 0.75 -14.40
C THR A 72 -4.61 0.36 -13.65
N SER A 73 -5.13 1.27 -12.83
CA SER A 73 -6.45 1.14 -12.21
C SER A 73 -7.37 2.23 -12.71
N LYS A 74 -8.61 1.87 -13.02
CA LYS A 74 -9.64 2.77 -13.54
C LYS A 74 -10.94 2.61 -12.75
N PRO A 75 -11.78 3.67 -12.69
CA PRO A 75 -13.11 3.58 -12.12
C PRO A 75 -13.95 2.48 -12.81
N LYS A 76 -14.91 1.93 -12.07
CA LYS A 76 -15.76 0.81 -12.50
C LYS A 76 -16.35 0.99 -13.90
N GLU A 77 -16.92 2.17 -14.19
CA GLU A 77 -17.55 2.43 -15.48
C GLU A 77 -16.54 2.42 -16.65
N GLU A 78 -15.36 3.02 -16.45
CA GLU A 78 -14.30 3.03 -17.46
C GLU A 78 -13.76 1.60 -17.66
N ALA A 79 -13.64 0.84 -16.57
CA ALA A 79 -13.17 -0.53 -16.64
C ALA A 79 -14.12 -1.44 -17.44
N LEU A 80 -15.42 -1.31 -17.24
CA LEU A 80 -16.42 -2.05 -18.01
C LEU A 80 -16.45 -1.66 -19.49
N LYS A 81 -16.34 -0.35 -19.79
CA LYS A 81 -16.26 0.14 -21.18
C LYS A 81 -15.05 -0.40 -21.94
N ALA A 82 -13.95 -0.65 -21.25
CA ALA A 82 -12.71 -1.11 -21.85
C ALA A 82 -12.69 -2.60 -22.22
N LEU A 83 -13.62 -3.40 -21.72
CA LEU A 83 -13.73 -4.83 -22.02
C LEU A 83 -14.02 -5.07 -23.51
N LYS A 84 -13.44 -6.15 -24.06
CA LYS A 84 -13.84 -6.68 -25.36
C LYS A 84 -15.32 -7.05 -25.37
N PRO A 85 -16.01 -6.98 -26.53
CA PRO A 85 -17.46 -7.24 -26.64
C PRO A 85 -17.90 -8.55 -25.99
N GLU A 86 -17.13 -9.62 -26.14
CA GLU A 86 -17.39 -10.95 -25.60
C GLU A 86 -17.42 -11.06 -24.07
N PHE A 87 -16.95 -10.03 -23.37
CA PHE A 87 -16.90 -9.97 -21.90
C PHE A 87 -17.89 -8.97 -21.30
N LYS A 88 -18.48 -8.07 -22.10
CA LYS A 88 -19.36 -6.99 -21.60
C LYS A 88 -20.62 -7.49 -20.91
N ASP A 89 -21.17 -8.59 -21.41
CA ASP A 89 -22.43 -9.16 -20.90
C ASP A 89 -22.23 -10.16 -19.73
N LYS A 90 -20.97 -10.35 -19.27
CA LYS A 90 -20.65 -11.34 -18.22
C LYS A 90 -20.75 -10.81 -16.79
N ASN A 91 -21.29 -9.62 -16.59
CA ASN A 91 -21.45 -8.99 -15.28
C ASN A 91 -20.16 -9.00 -14.43
N LEU A 92 -19.02 -8.70 -15.06
CA LEU A 92 -17.70 -8.70 -14.43
C LEU A 92 -17.47 -7.42 -13.62
N GLU A 93 -16.71 -7.53 -12.53
CA GLU A 93 -16.28 -6.41 -11.72
C GLU A 93 -14.76 -6.28 -11.74
N TYR A 94 -14.25 -5.10 -12.11
CA TYR A 94 -12.82 -4.82 -12.04
C TYR A 94 -12.39 -4.64 -10.59
N ARG A 95 -11.42 -5.45 -10.18
CA ARG A 95 -10.72 -5.29 -8.91
C ARG A 95 -9.23 -5.12 -9.17
N SER A 96 -8.63 -4.11 -8.58
CA SER A 96 -7.19 -3.89 -8.72
C SER A 96 -6.40 -5.18 -8.41
N PRO A 97 -5.55 -5.65 -9.32
CA PRO A 97 -4.82 -6.91 -9.11
C PRO A 97 -3.84 -6.83 -7.93
N ILE A 98 -3.29 -5.66 -7.61
CA ILE A 98 -2.42 -5.51 -6.44
C ILE A 98 -3.21 -5.71 -5.13
N LEU A 99 -4.43 -5.19 -5.04
CA LEU A 99 -5.29 -5.43 -3.87
C LEU A 99 -5.63 -6.92 -3.72
N GLN A 100 -5.90 -7.59 -4.83
CA GLN A 100 -6.13 -9.04 -4.83
C GLN A 100 -4.88 -9.82 -4.36
N LEU A 101 -3.69 -9.42 -4.81
CA LEU A 101 -2.43 -10.04 -4.38
C LEU A 101 -2.19 -9.85 -2.88
N ARG A 102 -2.41 -8.63 -2.36
CA ARG A 102 -2.30 -8.33 -0.92
C ARG A 102 -3.20 -9.24 -0.08
N GLN A 103 -4.44 -9.44 -0.51
CA GLN A 103 -5.39 -10.34 0.16
C GLN A 103 -5.02 -11.82 0.02
N LYS A 104 -4.71 -12.30 -1.20
CA LYS A 104 -4.44 -13.72 -1.47
C LYS A 104 -3.16 -14.24 -0.81
N PHE A 105 -2.16 -13.39 -0.64
CA PHE A 105 -0.87 -13.73 -0.05
C PHE A 105 -0.68 -13.15 1.36
N ASN A 106 -1.73 -12.58 1.96
CA ASN A 106 -1.71 -11.94 3.27
C ASN A 106 -0.54 -10.96 3.43
N LEU A 107 -0.37 -10.06 2.45
CA LEU A 107 0.70 -9.06 2.45
C LEU A 107 0.29 -7.87 3.30
N HIS A 108 0.28 -8.05 4.60
CA HIS A 108 -0.27 -7.10 5.59
C HIS A 108 0.59 -5.85 5.83
N THR A 109 1.82 -5.83 5.36
CA THR A 109 2.74 -4.70 5.54
C THR A 109 3.18 -4.14 4.19
N ASN A 110 3.00 -2.85 3.97
CA ASN A 110 3.66 -2.15 2.88
C ASN A 110 4.84 -1.35 3.46
N PHE A 111 6.05 -1.79 3.12
CA PHE A 111 7.30 -1.16 3.54
C PHE A 111 7.77 -0.21 2.46
N ARG A 112 8.01 1.05 2.81
CA ARG A 112 8.45 2.11 1.91
C ARG A 112 9.66 2.85 2.49
N PRO A 113 10.89 2.49 2.11
CA PRO A 113 12.09 3.24 2.47
C PRO A 113 12.13 4.56 1.70
N CYS A 114 12.53 5.63 2.34
CA CYS A 114 12.71 6.95 1.76
C CYS A 114 14.10 7.47 2.15
N THR A 115 15.05 7.38 1.21
CA THR A 115 16.44 7.77 1.41
C THR A 115 16.83 8.77 0.33
N SER A 116 17.36 9.93 0.73
CA SER A 116 17.93 10.90 -0.21
C SER A 116 19.26 10.41 -0.74
N PHE A 117 19.43 10.44 -2.07
CA PHE A 117 20.69 10.10 -2.72
C PHE A 117 21.54 11.35 -2.87
N VAL A 118 22.80 11.27 -2.43
CA VAL A 118 23.75 12.38 -2.51
C VAL A 118 23.87 12.90 -3.95
N GLY A 119 23.75 14.21 -4.12
CA GLY A 119 23.83 14.87 -5.42
C GLY A 119 22.54 14.84 -6.26
N ASN A 120 21.46 14.26 -5.78
CA ASN A 120 20.16 14.38 -6.43
C ASN A 120 19.57 15.78 -6.18
N LYS A 121 19.56 16.60 -7.22
CA LYS A 121 19.06 18.00 -7.17
C LYS A 121 17.58 18.13 -6.79
N ASN A 122 16.83 17.03 -6.86
CA ASN A 122 15.42 17.00 -6.52
C ASN A 122 15.16 16.63 -5.04
N ASN A 123 16.21 16.35 -4.26
CA ASN A 123 16.05 16.17 -2.83
C ASN A 123 15.51 17.46 -2.20
N HIS A 124 14.51 17.34 -1.35
CA HIS A 124 14.04 18.45 -0.51
C HIS A 124 15.09 18.82 0.54
N LYS A 125 15.72 17.81 1.13
CA LYS A 125 16.87 17.91 2.05
C LYS A 125 17.81 16.74 1.82
N GLU A 126 19.08 16.95 2.16
CA GLU A 126 20.06 15.87 2.23
C GLU A 126 19.89 15.07 3.53
N ASP A 127 20.48 13.88 3.56
CA ASP A 127 20.54 12.99 4.71
C ASP A 127 19.17 12.51 5.23
N ILE A 128 18.11 12.56 4.40
CA ILE A 128 16.85 11.91 4.72
C ILE A 128 17.04 10.39 4.64
N ASP A 129 16.77 9.70 5.74
CA ASP A 129 16.80 8.24 5.81
C ASP A 129 15.71 7.76 6.77
N LEU A 130 14.51 7.62 6.26
CA LEU A 130 13.33 7.16 7.00
C LEU A 130 12.67 5.96 6.33
N ALA A 131 11.92 5.21 7.09
CA ALA A 131 11.16 4.07 6.62
C ALA A 131 9.69 4.17 7.08
N ILE A 132 8.77 3.98 6.14
CA ILE A 132 7.34 3.96 6.45
C ILE A 132 6.81 2.54 6.41
N PHE A 133 6.16 2.13 7.48
CA PHE A 133 5.40 0.90 7.62
C PHE A 133 3.92 1.24 7.55
N ARG A 134 3.33 0.99 6.39
CA ARG A 134 1.92 1.18 6.11
C ARG A 134 1.18 -0.15 6.32
N GLU A 135 0.13 -0.15 7.12
CA GLU A 135 -0.82 -1.27 7.12
C GLU A 135 -1.41 -1.42 5.71
N ASN A 136 -1.65 -2.64 5.24
CA ASN A 136 -1.85 -2.89 3.81
C ASN A 136 -3.14 -3.65 3.47
N SER A 137 -3.92 -4.05 4.47
CA SER A 137 -5.06 -4.96 4.30
C SER A 137 -6.40 -4.42 4.78
N GLU A 138 -6.41 -3.45 5.66
CA GLU A 138 -7.58 -2.95 6.37
C GLU A 138 -7.77 -1.42 6.21
N GLY A 139 -8.42 -0.79 7.17
CA GLY A 139 -8.72 0.64 7.17
C GLY A 139 -9.84 0.99 6.19
N MET A 140 -9.70 2.10 5.52
CA MET A 140 -10.62 2.53 4.45
C MET A 140 -10.52 1.62 3.21
N TYR A 141 -9.40 0.92 3.04
CA TYR A 141 -9.18 -0.02 1.94
C TYR A 141 -9.85 -1.38 2.15
N SER A 142 -10.55 -1.58 3.26
CA SER A 142 -11.41 -2.76 3.47
C SER A 142 -12.53 -2.90 2.44
N GLY A 143 -12.89 -1.79 1.77
CA GLY A 143 -13.90 -1.75 0.73
C GLY A 143 -15.34 -1.91 1.25
N VAL A 144 -15.57 -1.66 2.53
CA VAL A 144 -16.91 -1.68 3.12
C VAL A 144 -17.56 -0.31 2.91
N GLU A 145 -18.27 -0.18 1.80
CA GLU A 145 -18.88 1.07 1.36
C GLU A 145 -20.31 0.84 0.88
N PHE A 146 -21.13 1.86 1.03
CA PHE A 146 -22.52 1.86 0.56
C PHE A 146 -22.85 3.21 -0.09
N TYR A 147 -23.42 3.18 -1.29
CA TYR A 147 -24.08 4.31 -1.92
C TYR A 147 -25.16 3.81 -2.89
N PRO A 148 -26.42 4.13 -2.67
CA PRO A 148 -26.96 4.74 -1.46
C PRO A 148 -26.81 3.85 -0.22
N ILE A 149 -26.89 4.47 0.97
CA ILE A 149 -26.86 3.69 2.21
C ILE A 149 -28.14 2.89 2.38
N PRO A 150 -28.09 1.54 2.59
CA PRO A 150 -29.29 0.77 2.89
C PRO A 150 -29.94 1.22 4.21
N SER A 151 -31.28 1.33 4.24
CA SER A 151 -32.01 1.75 5.45
C SER A 151 -31.68 0.88 6.66
N SER A 152 -31.53 -0.45 6.46
CA SER A 152 -31.13 -1.38 7.53
C SER A 152 -29.77 -1.06 8.14
N VAL A 153 -28.80 -0.62 7.32
CA VAL A 153 -27.47 -0.21 7.78
C VAL A 153 -27.55 1.12 8.52
N PHE A 154 -28.31 2.08 7.96
CA PHE A 154 -28.50 3.39 8.60
C PHE A 154 -29.13 3.21 9.99
N ASP A 155 -30.24 2.47 10.09
CA ASP A 155 -30.97 2.25 11.33
C ASP A 155 -30.11 1.49 12.38
N ALA A 156 -29.35 0.48 11.94
CA ALA A 156 -28.44 -0.25 12.82
C ALA A 156 -27.37 0.68 13.44
N ILE A 157 -26.77 1.56 12.62
CA ILE A 157 -25.78 2.52 13.12
C ILE A 157 -26.42 3.56 14.02
N GLU A 158 -27.60 4.11 13.64
CA GLU A 158 -28.29 5.11 14.44
C GLU A 158 -28.68 4.59 15.83
N ASN A 159 -29.10 3.34 15.91
CA ASN A 159 -29.46 2.71 17.18
C ASN A 159 -28.26 2.58 18.13
N GLN A 160 -27.03 2.44 17.61
CA GLN A 160 -25.82 2.31 18.39
C GLN A 160 -25.10 3.66 18.58
N ASN A 161 -25.22 4.59 17.61
CA ASN A 161 -24.52 5.86 17.63
C ASN A 161 -25.47 7.01 17.27
N LYS A 162 -25.84 7.78 18.30
CA LYS A 162 -26.79 8.91 18.17
C LYS A 162 -26.30 10.02 17.20
N ASN A 163 -25.01 10.09 16.92
CA ASN A 163 -24.48 11.07 15.96
C ASN A 163 -24.99 10.80 14.52
N MET A 164 -25.47 9.60 14.23
CA MET A 164 -26.07 9.29 12.94
C MET A 164 -27.40 10.01 12.71
N ARG A 165 -28.14 10.36 13.78
CA ARG A 165 -29.47 11.00 13.72
C ARG A 165 -29.50 12.30 12.92
N LYS A 166 -28.44 13.09 12.99
CA LYS A 166 -28.36 14.36 12.27
C LYS A 166 -28.47 14.24 10.75
N PHE A 167 -28.16 13.05 10.20
CA PHE A 167 -28.24 12.76 8.77
C PHE A 167 -29.60 12.22 8.33
N ARG A 168 -30.55 11.97 9.25
CA ARG A 168 -31.89 11.46 8.91
C ARG A 168 -32.76 12.50 8.18
N ILE A 169 -32.35 13.76 8.18
CA ILE A 169 -32.99 14.83 7.40
C ILE A 169 -32.75 14.67 5.88
N GLU A 170 -31.66 13.99 5.51
CA GLU A 170 -31.35 13.69 4.12
C GLU A 170 -32.11 12.43 3.64
N LYS A 171 -32.31 12.32 2.33
CA LYS A 171 -32.79 11.09 1.74
C LYS A 171 -31.67 10.04 1.76
N SER A 172 -32.03 8.79 1.99
CA SER A 172 -31.05 7.67 1.96
C SER A 172 -30.28 7.60 0.65
N ASP A 173 -30.93 7.99 -0.46
CA ASP A 173 -30.34 8.00 -1.80
C ASP A 173 -29.22 9.05 -1.97
N ASP A 174 -29.17 10.02 -1.06
CA ASP A 174 -28.18 11.09 -1.08
C ASP A 174 -27.02 10.86 -0.07
N ILE A 175 -27.04 9.71 0.64
CA ILE A 175 -26.06 9.40 1.68
C ILE A 175 -25.13 8.26 1.22
N ALA A 176 -23.82 8.53 1.22
CA ALA A 176 -22.77 7.52 1.09
C ALA A 176 -22.14 7.22 2.45
N LEU A 177 -21.81 5.97 2.72
CA LEU A 177 -21.09 5.53 3.91
C LEU A 177 -19.85 4.74 3.51
N SER A 178 -18.70 5.06 4.10
CA SER A 178 -17.50 4.24 4.06
C SER A 178 -17.04 3.89 5.47
N ALA A 179 -16.71 2.62 5.71
CA ALA A 179 -16.32 2.14 7.03
C ALA A 179 -14.81 1.92 7.12
N ARG A 180 -14.17 2.59 8.10
CA ARG A 180 -12.79 2.31 8.49
C ARG A 180 -12.78 1.14 9.48
N ILE A 181 -12.28 -0.02 9.03
CA ILE A 181 -12.21 -1.22 9.85
C ILE A 181 -10.76 -1.46 10.25
N ILE A 182 -10.50 -1.64 11.54
CA ILE A 182 -9.17 -1.92 12.09
C ILE A 182 -9.29 -3.08 13.09
N THR A 183 -8.45 -4.10 12.92
CA THR A 183 -8.39 -5.23 13.84
C THR A 183 -7.14 -5.19 14.71
N LYS A 184 -7.24 -5.76 15.91
CA LYS A 184 -6.09 -5.90 16.81
C LYS A 184 -4.96 -6.71 16.18
N THR A 185 -5.30 -7.71 15.37
CA THR A 185 -4.34 -8.57 14.67
C THR A 185 -3.52 -7.80 13.66
N ALA A 186 -4.16 -7.02 12.79
CA ALA A 186 -3.44 -6.21 11.80
C ALA A 186 -2.61 -5.11 12.47
N CYS A 187 -3.16 -4.43 13.49
CA CYS A 187 -2.37 -3.48 14.29
C CYS A 187 -1.11 -4.13 14.87
N LYS A 188 -1.23 -5.32 15.46
CA LYS A 188 -0.10 -6.04 16.03
C LYS A 188 0.94 -6.37 14.97
N SER A 189 0.53 -6.90 13.82
CA SER A 189 1.43 -7.29 12.74
C SER A 189 2.26 -6.11 12.23
N ILE A 190 1.62 -4.99 11.89
CA ILE A 190 2.33 -3.83 11.33
C ILE A 190 3.24 -3.15 12.35
N ILE A 191 2.79 -2.99 13.60
CA ILE A 191 3.56 -2.34 14.66
C ILE A 191 4.78 -3.19 15.05
N GLN A 192 4.58 -4.49 15.20
CA GLN A 192 5.66 -5.44 15.51
C GLN A 192 6.77 -5.37 14.44
N LYS A 193 6.39 -5.41 13.14
CA LYS A 193 7.33 -5.29 12.01
C LYS A 193 8.11 -3.97 12.05
N ALA A 194 7.46 -2.84 12.38
CA ALA A 194 8.12 -1.55 12.48
C ALA A 194 9.17 -1.52 13.60
N PHE A 195 8.86 -2.05 14.78
CA PHE A 195 9.81 -2.13 15.89
C PHE A 195 10.95 -3.12 15.64
N GLU A 196 10.65 -4.29 15.06
CA GLU A 196 11.67 -5.27 14.67
C GLU A 196 12.65 -4.68 13.65
N PHE A 197 12.13 -3.98 12.63
CA PHE A 197 12.96 -3.27 11.67
C PHE A 197 13.83 -2.20 12.36
N ALA A 198 13.26 -1.42 13.26
CA ALA A 198 14.00 -0.40 14.00
C ALA A 198 15.16 -1.02 14.78
N LEU A 199 14.91 -2.12 15.49
CA LEU A 199 15.94 -2.84 16.25
C LEU A 199 17.04 -3.40 15.34
N LEU A 200 16.67 -4.10 14.27
CA LEU A 200 17.60 -4.74 13.35
C LEU A 200 18.47 -3.73 12.56
N ASN A 201 17.96 -2.54 12.33
CA ASN A 201 18.64 -1.48 11.55
C ASN A 201 19.19 -0.35 12.43
N ASN A 202 19.34 -0.57 13.74
CA ASN A 202 19.86 0.39 14.70
C ASN A 202 19.14 1.76 14.64
N ARG A 203 17.81 1.74 14.41
CA ARG A 203 16.98 2.94 14.45
C ARG A 203 16.58 3.23 15.89
N SER A 204 16.69 4.48 16.31
CA SER A 204 16.45 4.89 17.70
C SER A 204 14.99 5.23 18.02
N SER A 205 14.14 5.36 16.99
CA SER A 205 12.74 5.78 17.19
C SER A 205 11.75 5.14 16.24
N VAL A 206 10.55 4.88 16.78
CA VAL A 206 9.33 4.50 16.03
C VAL A 206 8.24 5.52 16.33
N THR A 207 7.66 6.10 15.29
CA THR A 207 6.59 7.11 15.38
C THR A 207 5.28 6.50 14.88
N LEU A 208 4.30 6.39 15.76
CA LEU A 208 2.92 6.04 15.40
C LEU A 208 2.22 7.28 14.84
N VAL A 209 1.61 7.15 13.67
CA VAL A 209 0.83 8.23 13.07
C VAL A 209 -0.62 7.83 12.89
N ASP A 210 -1.51 8.58 13.52
CA ASP A 210 -2.97 8.43 13.41
C ASP A 210 -3.65 9.78 13.71
N LYS A 211 -4.97 9.79 13.86
CA LYS A 211 -5.78 10.95 14.25
C LYS A 211 -6.71 10.61 15.43
N PRO A 212 -6.17 10.25 16.61
CA PRO A 212 -6.95 9.70 17.72
C PRO A 212 -7.96 10.68 18.33
N ASN A 213 -7.78 11.98 18.16
CA ASN A 213 -8.74 12.99 18.61
C ASN A 213 -10.02 13.03 17.75
N VAL A 214 -10.01 12.47 16.55
CA VAL A 214 -11.16 12.34 15.63
C VAL A 214 -11.62 10.89 15.55
N LEU A 215 -10.70 9.97 15.29
CA LEU A 215 -10.94 8.53 15.12
C LEU A 215 -10.75 7.79 16.45
N ARG A 216 -11.63 8.12 17.41
CA ARG A 216 -11.44 7.76 18.83
C ARG A 216 -11.34 6.24 19.06
N GLU A 217 -12.25 5.46 18.49
CA GLU A 217 -12.29 4.00 18.72
C GLU A 217 -11.16 3.28 17.99
N THR A 218 -11.08 3.47 16.68
CA THR A 218 -10.06 2.81 15.85
C THR A 218 -8.65 3.30 16.16
N GLY A 219 -8.47 4.60 16.40
CA GLY A 219 -7.19 5.18 16.81
C GLY A 219 -6.76 4.72 18.21
N SER A 220 -7.71 4.60 19.15
CA SER A 220 -7.40 4.06 20.49
C SER A 220 -6.94 2.61 20.46
N LEU A 221 -7.56 1.78 19.61
CA LEU A 221 -7.12 0.39 19.42
C LEU A 221 -5.69 0.35 18.88
N PHE A 222 -5.40 1.11 17.82
CA PHE A 222 -4.07 1.16 17.20
C PHE A 222 -3.00 1.64 18.19
N ARG A 223 -3.31 2.71 18.91
CA ARG A 223 -2.47 3.28 19.96
C ARG A 223 -2.18 2.30 21.09
N GLN A 224 -3.22 1.63 21.62
CA GLN A 224 -3.07 0.68 22.73
C GLN A 224 -2.14 -0.47 22.37
N VAL A 225 -2.31 -1.03 21.15
CA VAL A 225 -1.43 -2.09 20.66
C VAL A 225 0.01 -1.60 20.52
N ALA A 226 0.21 -0.36 20.06
CA ALA A 226 1.56 0.21 19.92
C ALA A 226 2.23 0.41 21.29
N LEU A 227 1.50 0.90 22.29
CA LEU A 227 1.99 1.04 23.66
C LEU A 227 2.37 -0.31 24.28
N ASP A 228 1.59 -1.36 24.01
CA ASP A 228 1.88 -2.68 24.54
C ASP A 228 3.12 -3.31 23.89
N ILE A 229 3.27 -3.16 22.57
CA ILE A 229 4.44 -3.67 21.83
C ILE A 229 5.70 -2.89 22.21
N SER A 230 5.63 -1.57 22.34
CA SER A 230 6.80 -0.72 22.63
C SER A 230 7.52 -1.11 23.93
N LYS A 231 6.79 -1.67 24.90
CA LYS A 231 7.37 -2.18 26.15
C LYS A 231 8.41 -3.29 25.95
N ASN A 232 8.31 -4.03 24.83
CA ASN A 232 9.25 -5.10 24.48
C ASN A 232 10.52 -4.56 23.80
N PHE A 233 10.57 -3.26 23.47
CA PHE A 233 11.67 -2.60 22.77
C PHE A 233 12.18 -1.37 23.54
N PRO A 234 12.68 -1.53 24.78
CA PRO A 234 12.99 -0.41 25.68
C PRO A 234 14.10 0.52 25.17
N THR A 235 14.89 0.08 24.21
CA THR A 235 15.96 0.89 23.59
C THR A 235 15.46 1.77 22.44
N ILE A 236 14.20 1.58 22.01
CA ILE A 236 13.61 2.32 20.90
C ILE A 236 12.61 3.33 21.47
N LYS A 237 12.84 4.61 21.18
CA LYS A 237 11.92 5.68 21.57
C LYS A 237 10.60 5.53 20.82
N PHE A 238 9.50 5.33 21.53
CA PHE A 238 8.17 5.39 20.97
C PHE A 238 7.61 6.81 21.07
N GLN A 239 7.00 7.31 19.99
CA GLN A 239 6.33 8.60 19.95
C GLN A 239 5.09 8.56 19.07
N GLU A 240 4.17 9.52 19.30
CA GLU A 240 2.88 9.61 18.61
C GLU A 240 2.74 10.99 17.98
N VAL A 241 2.28 11.05 16.73
CA VAL A 241 2.06 12.32 16.00
C VAL A 241 0.76 12.21 15.22
N ASN A 242 -0.06 13.28 15.27
CA ASN A 242 -1.25 13.38 14.42
C ASN A 242 -0.85 13.48 12.94
N ILE A 243 -1.64 12.88 12.05
CA ILE A 243 -1.36 12.82 10.60
C ILE A 243 -1.12 14.20 9.98
N ASP A 244 -1.94 15.18 10.30
CA ASP A 244 -1.80 16.55 9.81
C ASP A 244 -0.51 17.22 10.30
N ALA A 245 -0.17 17.04 11.57
CA ALA A 245 1.10 17.51 12.10
C ALA A 245 2.30 16.78 11.50
N MET A 246 2.18 15.45 11.24
CA MET A 246 3.24 14.68 10.59
C MET A 246 3.52 15.19 9.18
N CYS A 247 2.51 15.50 8.39
CA CYS A 247 2.71 16.11 7.06
C CYS A 247 3.52 17.41 7.13
N MET A 248 3.22 18.27 8.10
CA MET A 248 3.97 19.51 8.33
C MET A 248 5.42 19.23 8.76
N TRP A 249 5.61 18.32 9.72
CA TRP A 249 6.94 17.99 10.24
C TRP A 249 7.85 17.32 9.22
N LEU A 250 7.32 16.46 8.37
CA LEU A 250 8.08 15.83 7.29
C LEU A 250 8.63 16.86 6.30
N ILE A 251 7.88 17.93 6.01
CA ILE A 251 8.38 19.03 5.17
C ILE A 251 9.44 19.84 5.93
N LYS A 252 9.21 20.12 7.21
CA LYS A 252 10.07 21.00 8.00
C LYS A 252 11.35 20.31 8.46
N ASN A 253 11.23 19.14 9.07
CA ASN A 253 12.32 18.40 9.72
C ASN A 253 12.20 16.89 9.47
N PRO A 254 12.32 16.41 8.25
CA PRO A 254 12.19 14.97 7.94
C PRO A 254 13.21 14.10 8.68
N ASN A 255 14.40 14.64 8.98
CA ASN A 255 15.49 13.92 9.63
C ASN A 255 15.24 13.62 11.12
N ASP A 256 14.18 14.21 11.73
CA ASP A 256 13.76 13.89 13.09
C ASP A 256 13.04 12.54 13.20
N PHE A 257 12.68 11.95 12.06
CA PHE A 257 11.91 10.69 11.98
C PHE A 257 12.73 9.58 11.32
N GLN A 258 12.72 8.40 11.91
CA GLN A 258 13.47 7.25 11.39
C GLN A 258 12.56 6.12 10.91
N VAL A 259 11.61 5.70 11.75
CA VAL A 259 10.60 4.71 11.40
C VAL A 259 9.22 5.28 11.71
N ILE A 260 8.36 5.29 10.73
CA ILE A 260 6.97 5.73 10.84
C ILE A 260 6.07 4.52 10.63
N VAL A 261 5.09 4.33 11.51
CA VAL A 261 4.05 3.32 11.36
C VAL A 261 2.68 3.98 11.33
N ALA A 262 1.88 3.62 10.33
CA ALA A 262 0.55 4.20 10.13
C ALA A 262 -0.43 3.16 9.60
N GLU A 263 -1.73 3.42 9.83
CA GLU A 263 -2.79 2.66 9.16
C GLU A 263 -2.77 2.92 7.64
N ASN A 264 -3.59 2.18 6.91
CA ASN A 264 -3.50 2.08 5.46
C ASN A 264 -3.58 3.43 4.73
N LEU A 265 -4.65 4.21 4.94
CA LEU A 265 -4.85 5.48 4.22
C LEU A 265 -3.81 6.53 4.61
N PHE A 266 -3.52 6.66 5.91
CA PHE A 266 -2.52 7.62 6.37
C PHE A 266 -1.10 7.23 5.94
N GLY A 267 -0.80 5.93 5.94
CA GLY A 267 0.46 5.41 5.43
C GLY A 267 0.64 5.65 3.93
N ASP A 268 -0.45 5.59 3.14
CA ASP A 268 -0.44 5.91 1.71
C ASP A 268 -0.06 7.38 1.48
N ILE A 269 -0.78 8.28 2.14
CA ILE A 269 -0.54 9.74 2.03
C ILE A 269 0.90 10.09 2.44
N LEU A 270 1.35 9.57 3.60
CA LEU A 270 2.68 9.88 4.12
C LEU A 270 3.80 9.34 3.24
N SER A 271 3.62 8.15 2.66
CA SER A 271 4.66 7.55 1.83
C SER A 271 4.84 8.29 0.50
N ASP A 272 3.77 8.79 -0.10
CA ASP A 272 3.87 9.59 -1.32
C ASP A 272 4.46 10.98 -1.03
N LEU A 273 4.08 11.61 0.09
CA LEU A 273 4.73 12.83 0.56
C LEU A 273 6.23 12.60 0.79
N SER A 274 6.61 11.53 1.48
CA SER A 274 8.01 11.22 1.77
C SER A 274 8.81 10.89 0.51
N ALA A 275 8.21 10.20 -0.46
CA ALA A 275 8.82 9.98 -1.76
C ALA A 275 9.21 11.30 -2.46
N GLN A 276 8.32 12.31 -2.37
CA GLN A 276 8.62 13.63 -2.95
C GLN A 276 9.80 14.33 -2.25
N LEU A 277 10.00 14.09 -0.94
CA LEU A 277 11.14 14.67 -0.21
C LEU A 277 12.50 14.14 -0.68
N VAL A 278 12.54 12.96 -1.29
CA VAL A 278 13.77 12.29 -1.75
C VAL A 278 13.90 12.24 -3.28
N GLY A 279 13.16 13.08 -3.99
CA GLY A 279 13.31 13.23 -5.44
C GLY A 279 12.10 12.77 -6.26
N GLY A 280 11.02 12.33 -5.63
CA GLY A 280 9.77 11.94 -6.26
C GLY A 280 9.54 10.43 -6.32
N LEU A 281 8.37 10.04 -6.81
CA LEU A 281 7.93 8.64 -6.84
C LEU A 281 8.86 7.68 -7.60
N GLY A 282 9.65 8.19 -8.56
CA GLY A 282 10.65 7.40 -9.28
C GLY A 282 11.83 6.93 -8.44
N PHE A 283 12.05 7.55 -7.26
CA PHE A 283 13.08 7.16 -6.29
C PHE A 283 12.54 6.29 -5.15
N ALA A 284 11.23 6.08 -5.10
CA ALA A 284 10.56 5.36 -4.03
C ALA A 284 10.30 3.90 -4.44
N GLY A 285 10.94 2.98 -3.74
CA GLY A 285 10.64 1.56 -3.80
C GLY A 285 9.57 1.17 -2.77
N SER A 286 8.89 0.07 -3.02
CA SER A 286 7.90 -0.49 -2.12
C SER A 286 8.02 -2.01 -2.04
N ALA A 287 7.81 -2.56 -0.85
CA ALA A 287 7.66 -3.99 -0.66
C ALA A 287 6.36 -4.30 0.08
N ASN A 288 5.51 -5.12 -0.54
CA ASN A 288 4.36 -5.68 0.13
C ASN A 288 4.80 -6.98 0.82
N LEU A 289 4.78 -6.99 2.13
CA LEU A 289 5.34 -8.05 2.95
C LEU A 289 4.24 -8.80 3.69
N GLY A 290 4.25 -10.11 3.59
CA GLY A 290 3.54 -11.03 4.47
C GLY A 290 4.51 -11.74 5.41
N ASP A 291 4.05 -12.81 6.07
CA ASP A 291 4.92 -13.61 6.93
C ASP A 291 5.88 -14.51 6.13
N ASN A 292 5.43 -15.00 4.97
CA ASN A 292 6.17 -15.99 4.17
C ASN A 292 6.38 -15.59 2.71
N PHE A 293 5.88 -14.44 2.29
CA PHE A 293 5.96 -14.01 0.91
C PHE A 293 6.10 -12.49 0.81
N ALA A 294 6.78 -12.03 -0.24
CA ALA A 294 6.95 -10.61 -0.54
C ALA A 294 6.73 -10.30 -2.02
N ILE A 295 6.16 -9.13 -2.29
CA ILE A 295 6.09 -8.57 -3.65
C ILE A 295 6.73 -7.18 -3.62
N PHE A 296 7.77 -7.00 -4.42
CA PHE A 296 8.47 -5.73 -4.59
C PHE A 296 7.89 -4.99 -5.79
N GLU A 297 7.62 -3.71 -5.63
CA GLU A 297 7.01 -2.86 -6.66
C GLU A 297 7.55 -1.42 -6.58
N PRO A 298 7.49 -0.64 -7.66
CA PRO A 298 7.65 0.81 -7.56
C PRO A 298 6.39 1.42 -6.91
N CYS A 299 6.53 2.60 -6.31
CA CYS A 299 5.38 3.34 -5.77
C CYS A 299 4.53 4.01 -6.85
N HIS A 300 5.10 4.28 -8.03
CA HIS A 300 4.39 4.92 -9.12
C HIS A 300 3.46 3.96 -9.89
N GLY A 301 2.40 4.50 -10.48
CA GLY A 301 1.51 3.76 -11.38
C GLY A 301 2.10 3.56 -12.78
N SER A 302 1.28 3.06 -13.70
CA SER A 302 1.67 2.68 -15.07
C SER A 302 2.09 3.83 -15.99
N ALA A 303 1.85 5.08 -15.60
CA ALA A 303 2.22 6.30 -16.31
C ALA A 303 2.05 6.19 -17.84
N PRO A 304 0.84 5.88 -18.36
CA PRO A 304 0.62 5.54 -19.77
C PRO A 304 1.06 6.67 -20.74
N LYS A 305 1.09 7.89 -20.22
CA LYS A 305 1.58 9.08 -20.96
C LYS A 305 3.04 8.97 -21.38
N TYR A 306 3.85 8.23 -20.62
CA TYR A 306 5.31 8.09 -20.84
C TYR A 306 5.70 6.72 -21.41
N SER A 307 4.77 5.78 -21.48
CA SER A 307 5.02 4.44 -22.00
C SER A 307 5.47 4.49 -23.46
N GLY A 308 6.52 3.74 -23.80
CA GLY A 308 7.13 3.70 -25.13
C GLY A 308 8.08 4.87 -25.44
N MET A 309 8.28 5.79 -24.50
CA MET A 309 9.15 6.96 -24.76
C MET A 309 10.59 6.75 -24.31
N ASN A 310 10.91 5.72 -23.56
CA ASN A 310 12.23 5.45 -22.98
C ASN A 310 12.84 6.67 -22.25
N LYS A 311 12.01 7.37 -21.47
CA LYS A 311 12.36 8.60 -20.73
C LYS A 311 12.48 8.32 -19.24
#